data_26b602ee8836f2957ad166b50c6d588e
#
_entry.id   26b602ee8836f2957ad166b50c6d588e
#
_cell.length_a   1.000
_cell.length_b   1.000
_cell.length_c   1.000
_cell.angle_alpha   90.00
_cell.angle_beta   90.00
_cell.angle_gamma   90.00
#
_symmetry.space_group_name_H-M   'P 1'
#
loop_
_entity.id
_entity.type
_entity.pdbx_description
1 polymer ?
#
loop_
_entity_poly.entity_id
_entity_poly.type
_entity_poly.pdbx_seq_one_letter_code
_entity_poly.pdbx_strand_id
1 'polypeptide(L)'
;MKTSATDHLARSRRNQFTAVRLNREVELRDDAKWAAEMLADPNTRLVPLWRSRSLLERGADGTIAIYLSPAELTEPDRIQPPTLLGNDGEREYFAVSVTDTQKDTILAEFPEASFADLRRASIDMAAKHAGILAYAKALHYWQHRHAFCGVCGNPNLLRSAGHRMKCSNDECARETFPRIDPAIIVLVTHKDACLLGRNAKWRAKHFSTLAGFVEPGESLEDAVVREVYEEVQVNLENIRYVSSQPWPFPASAMCGFYAEAIDRSSGTSDEVEETRWFTVKSLTSAVLNDEVRLSPPVSIAFRLLADWFRKNGGGDLEELVRQQRAAVNVDVPTC
;
A
#
# COMPACT_ATOMS: atom_id res chain seq x y z
N MET A 1 -30.01 0.88 -7.20
CA MET A 1 -29.69 0.24 -5.90
C MET A 1 -29.06 1.30 -4.99
N LYS A 2 -29.65 1.61 -3.84
CA LYS A 2 -29.06 2.52 -2.86
C LYS A 2 -27.83 1.84 -2.26
N THR A 3 -26.63 2.23 -2.68
CA THR A 3 -25.38 1.84 -1.99
C THR A 3 -25.38 2.57 -0.64
N SER A 4 -25.48 1.83 0.46
CA SER A 4 -25.40 2.43 1.79
C SER A 4 -23.98 2.92 2.06
N ALA A 5 -23.82 3.97 2.90
CA ALA A 5 -22.51 4.47 3.33
C ALA A 5 -21.62 3.36 3.94
N THR A 6 -22.22 2.33 4.53
CA THR A 6 -21.58 1.12 5.03
C THR A 6 -20.89 0.30 3.94
N ASP A 7 -21.30 0.39 2.69
CA ASP A 7 -20.74 -0.43 1.59
C ASP A 7 -19.34 0.05 1.18
N HIS A 8 -19.07 1.36 1.10
CA HIS A 8 -17.73 1.89 0.76
C HIS A 8 -16.69 1.57 1.84
N LEU A 9 -17.06 1.73 3.11
CA LEU A 9 -16.19 1.39 4.23
C LEU A 9 -15.87 -0.11 4.24
N ALA A 10 -16.88 -0.96 4.04
CA ALA A 10 -16.71 -2.40 3.97
C ALA A 10 -15.79 -2.82 2.81
N ARG A 11 -15.92 -2.18 1.63
CA ARG A 11 -15.04 -2.41 0.48
C ARG A 11 -13.60 -1.98 0.77
N SER A 12 -13.41 -0.77 1.30
CA SER A 12 -12.08 -0.27 1.66
C SER A 12 -11.38 -1.19 2.67
N ARG A 13 -12.12 -1.70 3.66
CA ARG A 13 -11.58 -2.62 4.68
C ARG A 13 -11.16 -3.98 4.14
N ARG A 14 -11.57 -4.37 2.93
CA ARG A 14 -11.10 -5.58 2.24
C ARG A 14 -9.77 -5.36 1.51
N ASN A 15 -9.39 -4.13 1.25
CA ASN A 15 -8.12 -3.82 0.61
C ASN A 15 -6.98 -4.08 1.60
N GLN A 16 -5.90 -4.70 1.15
CA GLN A 16 -4.70 -4.89 1.96
C GLN A 16 -4.18 -3.53 2.48
N PHE A 17 -3.53 -3.51 3.63
CA PHE A 17 -3.00 -2.31 4.30
C PHE A 17 -4.04 -1.40 4.98
N THR A 18 -5.34 -1.61 4.81
CA THR A 18 -6.41 -0.81 5.46
C THR A 18 -6.85 -1.36 6.81
N ALA A 19 -6.39 -2.56 7.18
CA ALA A 19 -6.85 -3.26 8.38
C ALA A 19 -6.17 -2.78 9.68
N VAL A 20 -5.57 -1.59 9.69
CA VAL A 20 -5.02 -0.99 10.91
C VAL A 20 -6.17 -0.60 11.83
N ARG A 21 -6.41 -1.44 12.85
CA ARG A 21 -7.42 -1.22 13.89
C ARG A 21 -6.76 -0.80 15.20
N LEU A 22 -5.80 0.11 15.12
CA LEU A 22 -5.18 0.70 16.29
C LEU A 22 -5.96 1.95 16.70
N ASN A 23 -6.21 2.10 18.00
CA ASN A 23 -6.48 3.42 18.56
C ASN A 23 -5.21 4.24 18.41
N ARG A 24 -5.29 5.36 17.71
CA ARG A 24 -4.13 6.19 17.33
C ARG A 24 -3.54 7.00 18.47
N GLU A 25 -4.14 6.95 19.66
CA GLU A 25 -3.73 7.65 20.89
C GLU A 25 -3.33 9.12 20.63
N VAL A 26 -4.17 9.84 19.86
CA VAL A 26 -3.85 11.18 19.36
C VAL A 26 -3.57 12.17 20.50
N GLU A 27 -4.31 12.05 21.60
CA GLU A 27 -4.22 12.92 22.78
C GLU A 27 -2.96 12.66 23.60
N LEU A 28 -2.38 11.45 23.51
CA LEU A 28 -1.18 11.05 24.27
C LEU A 28 0.13 11.28 23.50
N ARG A 29 0.07 11.71 22.26
CA ARG A 29 1.27 11.87 21.41
C ARG A 29 2.26 12.92 21.91
N ASP A 30 1.79 13.92 22.65
CA ASP A 30 2.64 14.98 23.22
C ASP A 30 2.99 14.71 24.69
N ASP A 31 2.54 13.60 25.29
CA ASP A 31 2.91 13.15 26.64
C ASP A 31 4.19 12.30 26.61
N ALA A 32 5.32 12.95 26.78
CA ALA A 32 6.62 12.28 26.77
C ALA A 32 6.81 11.30 27.95
N LYS A 33 6.15 11.57 29.09
CA LYS A 33 6.24 10.71 30.28
C LYS A 33 5.48 9.40 30.02
N TRP A 34 4.25 9.49 29.54
CA TRP A 34 3.47 8.33 29.14
C TRP A 34 4.20 7.50 28.07
N ALA A 35 4.75 8.15 27.05
CA ALA A 35 5.48 7.45 25.98
C ALA A 35 6.71 6.69 26.54
N ALA A 36 7.43 7.27 27.50
CA ALA A 36 8.56 6.61 28.16
C ALA A 36 8.11 5.41 29.02
N GLU A 37 6.98 5.53 29.72
CA GLU A 37 6.38 4.44 30.49
C GLU A 37 5.98 3.27 29.58
N MET A 38 5.32 3.54 28.47
CA MET A 38 4.91 2.52 27.49
C MET A 38 6.13 1.85 26.81
N LEU A 39 7.19 2.59 26.54
CA LEU A 39 8.43 2.02 25.97
C LEU A 39 9.22 1.17 26.99
N ALA A 40 8.92 1.28 28.29
CA ALA A 40 9.48 0.42 29.33
C ALA A 40 8.59 -0.81 29.62
N ASP A 41 7.33 -0.83 29.15
CA ASP A 41 6.41 -1.95 29.35
C ASP A 41 6.83 -3.14 28.45
N PRO A 42 7.09 -4.34 29.02
CA PRO A 42 7.47 -5.53 28.26
C PRO A 42 6.38 -6.02 27.29
N ASN A 43 5.12 -5.60 27.48
CA ASN A 43 4.02 -5.91 26.57
C ASN A 43 4.01 -5.04 25.31
N THR A 44 4.71 -3.90 25.31
CA THR A 44 4.85 -3.05 24.12
C THR A 44 5.48 -3.82 22.96
N ARG A 45 5.01 -3.53 21.75
CA ARG A 45 5.51 -4.12 20.51
C ARG A 45 6.24 -3.08 19.67
N LEU A 46 7.51 -3.31 19.45
CA LEU A 46 8.34 -2.52 18.55
C LEU A 46 8.28 -3.11 17.15
N VAL A 47 8.02 -2.25 16.18
CA VAL A 47 8.01 -2.57 14.75
C VAL A 47 9.36 -2.12 14.16
N PRO A 48 10.36 -3.02 14.04
CA PRO A 48 11.68 -2.64 13.57
C PRO A 48 11.67 -2.41 12.06
N LEU A 49 12.30 -1.30 11.64
CA LEU A 49 12.45 -0.90 10.25
C LEU A 49 13.92 -0.67 9.93
N TRP A 50 14.46 -1.48 9.05
CA TRP A 50 15.80 -1.30 8.52
C TRP A 50 15.73 -0.86 7.06
N ARG A 51 16.17 0.38 6.76
CA ARG A 51 16.12 0.94 5.39
C ARG A 51 14.75 0.77 4.73
N SER A 52 13.67 1.06 5.48
CA SER A 52 12.26 0.88 5.07
C SER A 52 11.83 -0.58 4.78
N ARG A 53 12.60 -1.57 5.21
CA ARG A 53 12.23 -3.00 5.20
C ARG A 53 11.72 -3.40 6.57
N SER A 54 10.75 -4.30 6.60
CA SER A 54 10.15 -4.83 7.84
C SER A 54 10.78 -6.18 8.21
N LEU A 55 10.86 -6.47 9.50
CA LEU A 55 11.33 -7.77 10.02
C LEU A 55 10.22 -8.79 9.85
N LEU A 56 10.47 -9.82 9.07
CA LEU A 56 9.49 -10.81 8.63
C LEU A 56 10.10 -12.21 8.68
N GLU A 57 9.24 -13.19 8.95
CA GLU A 57 9.56 -14.61 8.88
C GLU A 57 8.64 -15.32 7.89
N ARG A 58 9.16 -16.33 7.17
CA ARG A 58 8.38 -17.16 6.29
C ARG A 58 7.88 -18.40 7.03
N GLY A 59 6.63 -18.38 7.50
CA GLY A 59 5.99 -19.54 8.11
C GLY A 59 5.35 -20.49 7.10
N ALA A 60 4.85 -21.62 7.60
CA ALA A 60 4.13 -22.61 6.77
C ALA A 60 2.83 -22.04 6.17
N ASP A 61 2.13 -21.21 6.92
CA ASP A 61 0.82 -20.64 6.54
C ASP A 61 0.92 -19.23 5.93
N GLY A 62 2.13 -18.76 5.63
CA GLY A 62 2.37 -17.44 5.03
C GLY A 62 3.42 -16.61 5.75
N THR A 63 3.50 -15.35 5.40
CA THR A 63 4.48 -14.42 5.98
C THR A 63 3.99 -13.85 7.32
N ILE A 64 4.85 -13.92 8.33
CA ILE A 64 4.61 -13.46 9.70
C ILE A 64 5.42 -12.18 9.96
N ALA A 65 4.79 -11.20 10.60
CA ALA A 65 5.47 -10.01 11.08
C ALA A 65 6.10 -10.29 12.44
N ILE A 66 7.38 -10.03 12.59
CA ILE A 66 8.10 -10.15 13.86
C ILE A 66 8.11 -8.78 14.52
N TYR A 67 7.62 -8.74 15.76
CA TYR A 67 7.65 -7.57 16.64
C TYR A 67 8.60 -7.84 17.79
N LEU A 68 9.40 -6.84 18.14
CA LEU A 68 10.31 -6.94 19.27
C LEU A 68 9.63 -6.43 20.54
N SER A 69 10.02 -6.95 21.69
CA SER A 69 9.81 -6.30 22.97
C SER A 69 10.85 -5.19 23.17
N PRO A 70 10.62 -4.23 24.07
CA PRO A 70 11.63 -3.22 24.40
C PRO A 70 12.99 -3.78 24.83
N ALA A 71 13.01 -4.93 25.50
CA ALA A 71 14.23 -5.58 25.97
C ALA A 71 15.09 -6.17 24.85
N GLU A 72 14.48 -6.54 23.71
CA GLU A 72 15.17 -7.08 22.53
C GLU A 72 15.80 -6.00 21.65
N LEU A 73 15.58 -4.72 21.97
CA LEU A 73 16.21 -3.61 21.27
C LEU A 73 17.16 -2.86 22.22
N THR A 74 18.43 -3.26 22.23
CA THR A 74 19.45 -2.62 23.05
C THR A 74 19.79 -1.21 22.57
N GLU A 75 19.96 -0.25 23.51
CA GLU A 75 20.55 1.06 23.25
C GLU A 75 22.07 0.96 23.27
N PRO A 76 22.85 1.86 22.60
CA PRO A 76 22.54 3.29 22.43
C PRO A 76 22.21 3.74 21.00
N ASP A 77 22.08 2.86 20.04
CA ASP A 77 22.15 3.18 18.60
C ASP A 77 20.82 3.58 17.96
N ARG A 78 19.89 4.18 18.70
CA ARG A 78 18.64 4.68 18.10
C ARG A 78 18.91 5.87 17.19
N ILE A 79 18.66 5.68 15.90
CA ILE A 79 18.81 6.74 14.88
C ILE A 79 17.79 7.87 15.12
N GLN A 80 16.60 7.52 15.58
CA GLN A 80 15.49 8.44 15.85
C GLN A 80 14.64 7.94 17.02
N PRO A 81 13.93 8.83 17.73
CA PRO A 81 12.95 8.43 18.73
C PRO A 81 11.91 7.48 18.14
N PRO A 82 11.44 6.49 18.92
CA PRO A 82 10.35 5.63 18.51
C PRO A 82 9.09 6.42 18.13
N THR A 83 8.40 5.94 17.09
CA THR A 83 7.17 6.56 16.60
C THR A 83 5.96 5.77 17.07
N LEU A 84 5.06 6.38 17.83
CA LEU A 84 3.83 5.75 18.28
C LEU A 84 2.93 5.41 17.08
N LEU A 85 2.49 4.17 17.00
CA LEU A 85 1.48 3.73 16.03
C LEU A 85 0.09 3.66 16.65
N GLY A 86 0.00 3.34 17.94
CA GLY A 86 -1.24 3.25 18.72
C GLY A 86 -1.42 1.90 19.40
N ASN A 87 -2.63 1.68 19.91
CA ASN A 87 -3.01 0.55 20.77
C ASN A 87 -4.04 -0.35 20.09
N ASP A 88 -3.92 -1.67 20.19
CA ASP A 88 -4.90 -2.63 19.64
C ASP A 88 -5.95 -3.11 20.67
N GLY A 89 -5.96 -2.50 21.84
CA GLY A 89 -6.80 -2.87 22.99
C GLY A 89 -6.05 -3.71 24.04
N GLU A 90 -4.89 -4.26 23.70
CA GLU A 90 -4.07 -5.07 24.59
C GLU A 90 -2.63 -4.54 24.71
N ARG A 91 -2.09 -3.96 23.64
CA ARG A 91 -0.66 -3.62 23.50
C ARG A 91 -0.45 -2.33 22.74
N GLU A 92 0.56 -1.58 23.16
CA GLU A 92 1.06 -0.43 22.43
C GLU A 92 2.03 -0.87 21.32
N TYR A 93 1.98 -0.15 20.19
CA TYR A 93 2.85 -0.37 19.03
C TYR A 93 3.66 0.87 18.74
N PHE A 94 4.99 0.71 18.63
CA PHE A 94 5.90 1.77 18.22
C PHE A 94 6.75 1.32 17.02
N ALA A 95 6.88 2.16 16.01
CA ALA A 95 7.85 1.95 14.95
C ALA A 95 9.23 2.44 15.40
N VAL A 96 10.27 1.66 15.10
CA VAL A 96 11.66 1.98 15.44
C VAL A 96 12.55 1.80 14.21
N SER A 97 13.42 2.79 13.96
CA SER A 97 14.50 2.64 12.99
C SER A 97 15.64 1.87 13.62
N VAL A 98 16.19 0.89 12.94
CA VAL A 98 17.32 0.11 13.42
C VAL A 98 18.56 0.36 12.57
N THR A 99 19.73 0.39 13.20
CA THR A 99 21.05 0.51 12.59
C THR A 99 21.48 -0.79 11.92
N ASP A 100 22.56 -0.78 11.16
CA ASP A 100 23.13 -2.00 10.58
C ASP A 100 23.61 -2.97 11.69
N THR A 101 24.21 -2.45 12.79
CA THR A 101 24.62 -3.25 13.94
C THR A 101 23.43 -3.91 14.65
N GLN A 102 22.37 -3.12 14.94
CA GLN A 102 21.15 -3.66 15.56
C GLN A 102 20.48 -4.71 14.66
N LYS A 103 20.46 -4.48 13.34
CA LYS A 103 19.93 -5.46 12.38
C LYS A 103 20.67 -6.80 12.52
N ASP A 104 22.01 -6.79 12.60
CA ASP A 104 22.79 -8.02 12.70
C ASP A 104 22.56 -8.74 14.04
N THR A 105 22.41 -8.00 15.14
CA THR A 105 22.03 -8.54 16.46
C THR A 105 20.65 -9.18 16.41
N ILE A 106 19.65 -8.48 15.87
CA ILE A 106 18.29 -8.98 15.73
C ILE A 106 18.25 -10.27 14.90
N LEU A 107 18.95 -10.31 13.77
CA LEU A 107 18.98 -11.49 12.91
C LEU A 107 19.75 -12.68 13.55
N ALA A 108 20.68 -12.44 14.47
CA ALA A 108 21.30 -13.50 15.25
C ALA A 108 20.32 -14.13 16.28
N GLU A 109 19.41 -13.34 16.84
CA GLU A 109 18.37 -13.78 17.76
C GLU A 109 17.17 -14.43 17.04
N PHE A 110 16.84 -13.95 15.83
CA PHE A 110 15.76 -14.45 14.99
C PHE A 110 16.31 -15.01 13.65
N PRO A 111 16.94 -16.20 13.64
CA PRO A 111 17.68 -16.70 12.48
C PRO A 111 16.78 -17.01 11.26
N GLU A 112 15.50 -17.31 11.46
CA GLU A 112 14.54 -17.56 10.37
C GLU A 112 13.93 -16.27 9.82
N ALA A 113 14.15 -15.13 10.49
CA ALA A 113 13.62 -13.85 10.07
C ALA A 113 14.55 -13.13 9.08
N SER A 114 13.99 -12.20 8.35
CA SER A 114 14.73 -11.31 7.45
C SER A 114 14.07 -9.93 7.35
N PHE A 115 14.88 -8.90 7.07
CA PHE A 115 14.34 -7.59 6.70
C PHE A 115 13.97 -7.59 5.22
N ALA A 116 12.66 -7.64 4.92
CA ALA A 116 12.14 -7.81 3.57
C ALA A 116 11.23 -6.65 3.11
N ASP A 117 11.03 -6.58 1.80
CA ASP A 117 10.10 -5.61 1.19
C ASP A 117 8.64 -6.00 1.47
N LEU A 118 7.92 -5.09 2.12
CA LEU A 118 6.53 -5.30 2.54
C LEU A 118 5.58 -5.57 1.35
N ARG A 119 5.79 -4.91 0.20
CA ARG A 119 4.89 -5.05 -0.95
C ARG A 119 4.82 -6.49 -1.45
N ARG A 120 5.95 -7.19 -1.46
CA ARG A 120 6.01 -8.60 -1.87
C ARG A 120 5.54 -9.53 -0.77
N ALA A 121 5.96 -9.26 0.46
CA ALA A 121 5.66 -10.10 1.61
C ALA A 121 4.18 -10.07 2.03
N SER A 122 3.45 -8.99 1.71
CA SER A 122 2.04 -8.83 2.12
C SER A 122 1.05 -9.69 1.33
N ILE A 123 1.49 -10.41 0.29
CA ILE A 123 0.60 -11.22 -0.55
C ILE A 123 -0.06 -12.34 0.25
N ASP A 124 0.66 -12.93 1.19
CA ASP A 124 0.22 -14.03 2.05
C ASP A 124 0.29 -13.68 3.55
N MET A 125 0.32 -12.39 3.88
CA MET A 125 0.34 -11.87 5.23
C MET A 125 -1.08 -11.56 5.72
N ALA A 126 -1.34 -11.82 7.01
CA ALA A 126 -2.59 -11.41 7.65
C ALA A 126 -2.79 -9.88 7.57
N ALA A 127 -3.99 -9.44 7.19
CA ALA A 127 -4.30 -8.05 6.89
C ALA A 127 -4.00 -7.07 8.06
N LYS A 128 -4.21 -7.52 9.33
CA LYS A 128 -3.86 -6.73 10.53
C LYS A 128 -2.38 -6.36 10.53
N HIS A 129 -1.50 -7.36 10.34
CA HIS A 129 -0.05 -7.15 10.36
C HIS A 129 0.42 -6.33 9.16
N ALA A 130 -0.09 -6.63 7.96
CA ALA A 130 0.20 -5.84 6.77
C ALA A 130 -0.18 -4.37 6.95
N GLY A 131 -1.30 -4.08 7.60
CA GLY A 131 -1.75 -2.72 7.91
C GLY A 131 -0.83 -1.99 8.89
N ILE A 132 -0.42 -2.63 9.99
CA ILE A 132 0.51 -2.05 10.98
C ILE A 132 1.86 -1.75 10.32
N LEU A 133 2.41 -2.69 9.56
CA LEU A 133 3.69 -2.51 8.87
C LEU A 133 3.61 -1.42 7.78
N ALA A 134 2.50 -1.33 7.06
CA ALA A 134 2.27 -0.27 6.08
C ALA A 134 2.24 1.12 6.72
N TYR A 135 1.59 1.23 7.88
CA TYR A 135 1.53 2.47 8.64
C TYR A 135 2.91 2.88 9.18
N ALA A 136 3.64 1.94 9.79
CA ALA A 136 5.00 2.16 10.25
C ALA A 136 5.92 2.60 9.10
N LYS A 137 5.86 1.89 7.95
CA LYS A 137 6.64 2.21 6.76
C LYS A 137 6.33 3.61 6.21
N ALA A 138 5.06 4.01 6.17
CA ALA A 138 4.66 5.33 5.67
C ALA A 138 5.26 6.47 6.53
N LEU A 139 5.15 6.36 7.85
CA LEU A 139 5.73 7.34 8.78
C LEU A 139 7.25 7.38 8.70
N HIS A 140 7.90 6.21 8.73
CA HIS A 140 9.35 6.10 8.61
C HIS A 140 9.86 6.70 7.28
N TYR A 141 9.22 6.40 6.16
CA TYR A 141 9.58 6.99 4.86
C TYR A 141 9.46 8.51 4.87
N TRP A 142 8.34 9.05 5.36
CA TRP A 142 8.15 10.49 5.45
C TRP A 142 9.19 11.15 6.35
N GLN A 143 9.48 10.60 7.52
CA GLN A 143 10.46 11.12 8.46
C GLN A 143 11.86 11.22 7.85
N HIS A 144 12.30 10.17 7.14
CA HIS A 144 13.61 10.18 6.46
C HIS A 144 13.68 11.16 5.29
N ARG A 145 12.60 11.32 4.55
CA ARG A 145 12.57 12.23 3.38
C ARG A 145 12.44 13.71 3.79
N HIS A 146 12.01 13.99 5.00
CA HIS A 146 11.83 15.33 5.53
C HIS A 146 12.76 15.61 6.73
N ALA A 147 13.91 14.95 6.79
CA ALA A 147 14.89 15.16 7.85
C ALA A 147 15.40 16.61 7.94
N PHE A 148 15.29 17.36 6.86
CA PHE A 148 15.67 18.78 6.78
C PHE A 148 14.48 19.65 6.38
N CYS A 149 14.46 20.87 6.92
CA CYS A 149 13.43 21.86 6.62
C CYS A 149 13.51 22.33 5.16
N GLY A 150 12.41 22.20 4.43
CA GLY A 150 12.33 22.62 3.01
C GLY A 150 12.35 24.14 2.80
N VAL A 151 12.38 24.95 3.89
CA VAL A 151 12.42 26.41 3.82
C VAL A 151 13.82 26.94 4.13
N CYS A 152 14.44 26.49 5.22
CA CYS A 152 15.74 27.04 5.67
C CYS A 152 16.88 26.01 5.71
N GLY A 153 16.62 24.76 5.35
CA GLY A 153 17.64 23.70 5.29
C GLY A 153 18.10 23.14 6.65
N ASN A 154 17.66 23.70 7.78
CA ASN A 154 18.03 23.19 9.10
C ASN A 154 17.37 21.83 9.38
N PRO A 155 17.94 20.98 10.27
CA PRO A 155 17.35 19.72 10.66
C PRO A 155 15.93 19.87 11.21
N ASN A 156 15.07 18.93 10.93
CA ASN A 156 13.75 18.79 11.54
C ASN A 156 13.80 17.83 12.73
N LEU A 157 13.15 18.20 13.82
CA LEU A 157 13.04 17.41 15.03
C LEU A 157 11.66 16.76 15.12
N LEU A 158 11.61 15.48 15.42
CA LEU A 158 10.35 14.75 15.63
C LEU A 158 9.59 15.31 16.85
N ARG A 159 8.27 15.45 16.69
CA ARG A 159 7.32 15.89 17.69
C ARG A 159 6.06 15.00 17.63
N SER A 160 5.21 15.13 18.65
CA SER A 160 3.94 14.39 18.72
C SER A 160 4.13 12.89 18.46
N ALA A 161 5.05 12.30 19.24
CA ALA A 161 5.44 10.88 19.12
C ALA A 161 5.70 10.43 17.67
N GLY A 162 6.36 11.28 16.86
CA GLY A 162 6.76 10.96 15.49
C GLY A 162 5.75 11.35 14.39
N HIS A 163 4.63 12.01 14.75
CA HIS A 163 3.57 12.39 13.78
C HIS A 163 3.68 13.83 13.26
N ARG A 164 4.62 14.60 13.78
CA ARG A 164 4.91 15.96 13.37
C ARG A 164 6.42 16.18 13.41
N MET A 165 6.93 17.04 12.56
CA MET A 165 8.29 17.53 12.64
C MET A 165 8.27 19.05 12.76
N LYS A 166 9.20 19.59 13.56
CA LYS A 166 9.43 21.02 13.71
C LYS A 166 10.87 21.35 13.36
N CYS A 167 11.06 22.40 12.57
CA CYS A 167 12.40 22.92 12.27
C CYS A 167 13.15 23.27 13.55
N SER A 168 14.42 22.90 13.63
CA SER A 168 15.29 23.21 14.78
C SER A 168 15.72 24.66 14.84
N ASN A 169 15.55 25.43 13.76
CA ASN A 169 15.79 26.87 13.76
C ASN A 169 14.56 27.60 14.32
N ASP A 170 14.69 28.23 15.49
CA ASP A 170 13.57 28.89 16.16
C ASP A 170 13.03 30.10 15.38
N GLU A 171 13.84 30.77 14.55
CA GLU A 171 13.39 31.86 13.68
C GLU A 171 12.50 31.35 12.54
N CYS A 172 12.71 30.11 12.08
CA CYS A 172 11.89 29.46 11.08
C CYS A 172 10.70 28.74 11.71
N ALA A 173 10.92 27.92 12.73
CA ALA A 173 9.98 27.13 13.52
C ALA A 173 8.91 26.37 12.71
N ARG A 174 9.16 26.12 11.41
CA ARG A 174 8.19 25.51 10.50
C ARG A 174 7.87 24.08 10.92
N GLU A 175 6.59 23.78 10.91
CA GLU A 175 6.10 22.43 11.13
C GLU A 175 5.76 21.72 9.81
N THR A 176 5.98 20.41 9.77
CA THR A 176 5.60 19.55 8.66
C THR A 176 4.88 18.31 9.18
N PHE A 177 3.96 17.80 8.35
CA PHE A 177 3.09 16.66 8.64
C PHE A 177 3.32 15.55 7.63
N PRO A 178 2.93 14.29 7.93
CA PRO A 178 3.05 13.18 6.99
C PRO A 178 2.44 13.52 5.63
N ARG A 179 3.24 13.33 4.58
CA ARG A 179 2.81 13.52 3.21
C ARG A 179 2.16 12.24 2.68
N ILE A 180 1.01 12.40 2.06
CA ILE A 180 0.31 11.34 1.35
C ILE A 180 -0.06 11.92 -0.03
N ASP A 181 0.36 11.25 -1.09
CA ASP A 181 0.11 11.66 -2.46
C ASP A 181 -1.17 10.98 -2.97
N PRO A 182 -2.26 11.72 -3.26
CA PRO A 182 -3.48 11.14 -3.79
C PRO A 182 -3.27 10.66 -5.22
N ALA A 183 -3.75 9.45 -5.52
CA ALA A 183 -3.76 8.90 -6.85
C ALA A 183 -5.10 8.21 -7.11
N ILE A 184 -5.65 8.39 -8.32
CA ILE A 184 -6.82 7.65 -8.77
C ILE A 184 -6.41 6.30 -9.35
N ILE A 185 -7.31 5.36 -9.30
CA ILE A 185 -7.21 4.10 -10.03
C ILE A 185 -8.61 3.70 -10.48
N VAL A 186 -8.78 3.39 -11.76
CA VAL A 186 -10.09 3.23 -12.36
C VAL A 186 -10.19 1.97 -13.21
N LEU A 187 -11.23 1.18 -13.00
CA LEU A 187 -11.65 0.18 -13.96
C LEU A 187 -12.68 0.79 -14.90
N VAL A 188 -12.25 1.00 -16.14
CA VAL A 188 -13.12 1.48 -17.22
C VAL A 188 -13.90 0.30 -17.80
N THR A 189 -15.21 0.46 -17.98
CA THR A 189 -16.10 -0.56 -18.52
C THR A 189 -16.89 -0.03 -19.70
N HIS A 190 -17.27 -0.91 -20.63
CA HIS A 190 -18.27 -0.61 -21.65
C HIS A 190 -19.11 -1.87 -21.89
N LYS A 191 -20.41 -1.82 -21.54
CA LYS A 191 -21.34 -2.97 -21.60
C LYS A 191 -20.78 -4.15 -20.79
N ASP A 192 -20.46 -5.26 -21.44
CA ASP A 192 -19.97 -6.52 -20.87
C ASP A 192 -18.43 -6.63 -20.75
N ALA A 193 -17.71 -5.58 -21.15
CA ALA A 193 -16.25 -5.59 -21.16
C ALA A 193 -15.63 -4.55 -20.22
N CYS A 194 -14.40 -4.83 -19.78
CA CYS A 194 -13.53 -3.88 -19.10
C CYS A 194 -12.26 -3.63 -19.92
N LEU A 195 -11.68 -2.45 -19.76
CA LEU A 195 -10.40 -2.05 -20.36
C LEU A 195 -9.27 -2.29 -19.38
N LEU A 196 -8.21 -2.94 -19.86
CA LEU A 196 -6.94 -3.03 -19.14
C LEU A 196 -5.82 -2.49 -20.03
N GLY A 197 -4.85 -1.81 -19.38
CA GLY A 197 -3.68 -1.27 -20.02
C GLY A 197 -2.40 -1.97 -19.57
N ARG A 198 -1.36 -1.93 -20.42
CA ARG A 198 -0.01 -2.38 -20.13
C ARG A 198 0.96 -1.22 -20.25
N ASN A 199 1.61 -0.86 -19.18
CA ASN A 199 2.65 0.15 -19.18
C ASN A 199 3.93 -0.39 -19.87
N ALA A 200 4.58 0.41 -20.69
CA ALA A 200 5.79 0.06 -21.42
C ALA A 200 6.95 -0.43 -20.53
N LYS A 201 7.03 0.06 -19.27
CA LYS A 201 8.06 -0.29 -18.31
C LYS A 201 7.78 -1.60 -17.56
N TRP A 202 6.59 -2.18 -17.70
CA TRP A 202 6.24 -3.41 -16.99
C TRP A 202 6.77 -4.64 -17.72
N ARG A 203 6.79 -5.76 -16.96
CA ARG A 203 7.08 -7.06 -17.57
C ARG A 203 6.06 -7.37 -18.64
N ALA A 204 6.48 -8.08 -19.67
CA ALA A 204 5.59 -8.56 -20.73
C ALA A 204 4.36 -9.27 -20.15
N LYS A 205 3.22 -9.11 -20.83
CA LYS A 205 1.92 -9.69 -20.47
C LYS A 205 1.28 -9.11 -19.19
N HIS A 206 1.90 -8.14 -18.51
CA HIS A 206 1.35 -7.59 -17.26
C HIS A 206 0.35 -6.48 -17.58
N PHE A 207 -0.92 -6.71 -17.30
CA PHE A 207 -2.02 -5.78 -17.50
C PHE A 207 -2.65 -5.36 -16.17
N SER A 208 -3.12 -4.12 -16.11
CA SER A 208 -3.78 -3.54 -14.93
C SER A 208 -4.87 -2.55 -15.35
N THR A 209 -5.63 -2.09 -14.35
CA THR A 209 -6.48 -0.90 -14.46
C THR A 209 -5.61 0.34 -14.59
N LEU A 210 -6.15 1.43 -15.15
CA LEU A 210 -5.48 2.71 -15.33
C LEU A 210 -5.37 3.47 -14.01
N ALA A 211 -4.31 4.24 -13.82
CA ALA A 211 -4.07 4.95 -12.57
C ALA A 211 -3.09 6.10 -12.76
N GLY A 212 -3.37 7.25 -12.15
CA GLY A 212 -2.49 8.40 -12.16
C GLY A 212 -2.62 9.28 -10.92
N PHE A 213 -1.74 10.28 -10.81
CA PHE A 213 -1.75 11.20 -9.69
C PHE A 213 -2.76 12.33 -9.90
N VAL A 214 -3.34 12.76 -8.79
CA VAL A 214 -4.18 13.96 -8.78
C VAL A 214 -3.29 15.19 -8.83
N GLU A 215 -3.57 16.11 -9.74
CA GLU A 215 -2.84 17.36 -9.86
C GLU A 215 -3.43 18.49 -8.98
N PRO A 216 -2.65 19.53 -8.64
CA PRO A 216 -3.15 20.67 -7.88
C PRO A 216 -4.33 21.37 -8.58
N GLY A 217 -5.45 21.45 -7.87
CA GLY A 217 -6.68 22.09 -8.37
C GLY A 217 -7.70 21.15 -9.00
N GLU A 218 -7.39 19.86 -9.13
CA GLU A 218 -8.33 18.86 -9.62
C GLU A 218 -9.20 18.25 -8.50
N SER A 219 -10.42 17.87 -8.86
CA SER A 219 -11.17 16.85 -8.12
C SER A 219 -10.67 15.43 -8.46
N LEU A 220 -11.01 14.45 -7.64
CA LEU A 220 -10.67 13.05 -7.95
C LEU A 220 -11.33 12.59 -9.26
N GLU A 221 -12.54 13.06 -9.53
CA GLU A 221 -13.30 12.74 -10.73
C GLU A 221 -12.67 13.40 -11.97
N ASP A 222 -12.20 14.65 -11.88
CA ASP A 222 -11.47 15.31 -12.97
C ASP A 222 -10.17 14.56 -13.29
N ALA A 223 -9.41 14.13 -12.26
CA ALA A 223 -8.21 13.33 -12.44
C ALA A 223 -8.51 11.99 -13.14
N VAL A 224 -9.65 11.34 -12.85
CA VAL A 224 -10.07 10.13 -13.57
C VAL A 224 -10.30 10.41 -15.04
N VAL A 225 -10.99 11.51 -15.40
CA VAL A 225 -11.24 11.88 -16.80
C VAL A 225 -9.94 12.18 -17.53
N ARG A 226 -9.08 13.00 -16.93
CA ARG A 226 -7.82 13.42 -17.54
C ARG A 226 -6.88 12.24 -17.76
N GLU A 227 -6.59 11.46 -16.71
CA GLU A 227 -5.65 10.32 -16.78
C GLU A 227 -6.11 9.28 -17.80
N VAL A 228 -7.39 8.92 -17.83
CA VAL A 228 -7.90 7.95 -18.82
C VAL A 228 -7.81 8.51 -20.22
N TYR A 229 -8.07 9.81 -20.41
CA TYR A 229 -7.95 10.41 -21.74
C TYR A 229 -6.48 10.51 -22.18
N GLU A 230 -5.58 10.93 -21.32
CA GLU A 230 -4.14 11.04 -21.60
C GLU A 230 -3.48 9.69 -21.88
N GLU A 231 -3.81 8.67 -21.07
CA GLU A 231 -3.21 7.34 -21.22
C GLU A 231 -3.75 6.57 -22.44
N VAL A 232 -5.07 6.64 -22.68
CA VAL A 232 -5.73 5.72 -23.64
C VAL A 232 -6.79 6.37 -24.54
N GLN A 233 -6.96 7.69 -24.50
CA GLN A 233 -7.88 8.50 -25.33
C GLN A 233 -9.35 8.06 -25.26
N VAL A 234 -9.79 7.55 -24.12
CA VAL A 234 -11.17 7.13 -23.88
C VAL A 234 -11.95 8.23 -23.18
N ASN A 235 -13.13 8.57 -23.73
CA ASN A 235 -14.07 9.49 -23.08
C ASN A 235 -14.97 8.72 -22.13
N LEU A 236 -15.16 9.27 -20.93
CA LEU A 236 -15.85 8.64 -19.82
C LEU A 236 -17.18 9.29 -19.46
N GLU A 237 -18.09 8.49 -18.92
CA GLU A 237 -19.30 8.88 -18.23
C GLU A 237 -19.49 8.03 -16.96
N ASN A 238 -20.47 8.38 -16.11
CA ASN A 238 -20.86 7.59 -14.93
C ASN A 238 -19.70 7.23 -13.99
N ILE A 239 -18.83 8.19 -13.66
CA ILE A 239 -17.70 8.02 -12.75
C ILE A 239 -18.23 7.78 -11.33
N ARG A 240 -17.80 6.70 -10.66
CA ARG A 240 -18.28 6.30 -9.34
C ARG A 240 -17.12 5.84 -8.43
N TYR A 241 -16.98 6.48 -7.27
CA TYR A 241 -16.07 6.03 -6.24
C TYR A 241 -16.48 4.65 -5.70
N VAL A 242 -15.48 3.79 -5.44
CA VAL A 242 -15.68 2.41 -4.96
C VAL A 242 -15.08 2.21 -3.58
N SER A 243 -13.77 2.44 -3.43
CA SER A 243 -13.00 2.21 -2.21
C SER A 243 -11.65 2.90 -2.29
N SER A 244 -10.91 2.96 -1.18
CA SER A 244 -9.54 3.45 -1.16
C SER A 244 -8.57 2.44 -0.54
N GLN A 245 -7.28 2.63 -0.81
CA GLN A 245 -6.19 1.82 -0.28
C GLN A 245 -4.98 2.68 0.05
N PRO A 246 -4.46 2.63 1.31
CA PRO A 246 -3.11 3.11 1.59
C PRO A 246 -2.09 2.33 0.77
N TRP A 247 -1.19 3.04 0.10
CA TRP A 247 -0.16 2.43 -0.74
C TRP A 247 1.21 3.06 -0.45
N PRO A 248 1.85 2.66 0.69
CA PRO A 248 3.11 3.26 1.14
C PRO A 248 4.32 2.79 0.31
N PHE A 249 4.20 2.90 -1.02
CA PHE A 249 5.21 2.54 -2.01
C PHE A 249 5.33 3.62 -3.09
N PRO A 250 5.85 4.85 -2.76
CA PRO A 250 6.35 5.21 -1.44
C PRO A 250 5.30 5.82 -0.49
N ALA A 251 4.29 6.59 -0.95
CA ALA A 251 3.42 7.39 -0.07
C ALA A 251 2.04 7.70 -0.66
N SER A 252 1.45 6.82 -1.48
CA SER A 252 0.18 7.10 -2.15
C SER A 252 -1.04 6.71 -1.33
N ALA A 253 -2.14 7.44 -1.53
CA ALA A 253 -3.50 7.01 -1.23
C ALA A 253 -4.21 6.71 -2.55
N MET A 254 -4.43 5.42 -2.83
CA MET A 254 -5.14 4.99 -4.04
C MET A 254 -6.65 5.15 -3.85
N CYS A 255 -7.28 5.97 -4.69
CA CYS A 255 -8.73 6.18 -4.71
C CYS A 255 -9.32 5.42 -5.90
N GLY A 256 -10.06 4.35 -5.62
CA GLY A 256 -10.58 3.43 -6.63
C GLY A 256 -11.93 3.82 -7.18
N PHE A 257 -12.08 3.78 -8.50
CA PHE A 257 -13.27 4.16 -9.24
C PHE A 257 -13.71 3.07 -10.23
N TYR A 258 -14.99 3.09 -10.57
CA TYR A 258 -15.52 2.58 -11.83
C TYR A 258 -15.96 3.75 -12.69
N ALA A 259 -15.74 3.64 -14.00
CA ALA A 259 -16.25 4.57 -14.99
C ALA A 259 -16.75 3.81 -16.23
N GLU A 260 -17.65 4.41 -16.98
CA GLU A 260 -18.19 3.85 -18.22
C GLU A 260 -17.59 4.61 -19.41
N ALA A 261 -17.06 3.89 -20.38
CA ALA A 261 -16.62 4.48 -21.64
C ALA A 261 -17.82 4.71 -22.56
N ILE A 262 -17.80 5.81 -23.30
CA ILE A 262 -18.86 6.13 -24.29
C ILE A 262 -18.87 5.10 -25.40
N ASP A 263 -17.69 4.63 -25.82
CA ASP A 263 -17.50 3.58 -26.82
C ASP A 263 -16.27 2.72 -26.49
N ARG A 264 -15.91 1.75 -27.36
CA ARG A 264 -14.74 0.89 -27.20
C ARG A 264 -13.51 1.35 -27.96
N SER A 265 -13.50 2.57 -28.49
CA SER A 265 -12.27 3.12 -29.04
C SER A 265 -11.26 3.33 -27.92
N SER A 266 -10.03 2.92 -28.12
CA SER A 266 -8.93 3.16 -27.19
C SER A 266 -7.63 3.31 -27.94
N GLY A 267 -6.80 4.25 -27.49
CA GLY A 267 -5.48 4.51 -28.01
C GLY A 267 -4.38 3.95 -27.12
N THR A 268 -3.19 4.45 -27.34
CA THR A 268 -1.98 4.21 -26.57
C THR A 268 -1.25 5.53 -26.33
N SER A 269 -0.32 5.56 -25.40
CA SER A 269 0.53 6.70 -25.09
C SER A 269 1.97 6.22 -24.84
N ASP A 270 2.87 7.14 -24.51
CA ASP A 270 4.24 6.79 -24.10
C ASP A 270 4.28 5.95 -22.80
N GLU A 271 3.24 6.03 -21.97
CA GLU A 271 3.13 5.27 -20.75
C GLU A 271 2.39 3.95 -20.92
N VAL A 272 1.31 3.93 -21.73
CA VAL A 272 0.49 2.74 -21.99
C VAL A 272 0.68 2.31 -23.44
N GLU A 273 1.54 1.30 -23.64
CA GLU A 273 1.89 0.82 -24.97
C GLU A 273 0.86 -0.13 -25.58
N GLU A 274 -0.03 -0.71 -24.75
CA GLU A 274 -1.05 -1.65 -25.19
C GLU A 274 -2.30 -1.56 -24.33
N THR A 275 -3.45 -1.54 -24.97
CA THR A 275 -4.77 -1.62 -24.35
C THR A 275 -5.57 -2.78 -24.91
N ARG A 276 -6.34 -3.45 -24.07
CA ARG A 276 -7.26 -4.53 -24.47
C ARG A 276 -8.59 -4.44 -23.72
N TRP A 277 -9.67 -4.62 -24.48
CA TRP A 277 -11.00 -4.82 -23.93
C TRP A 277 -11.24 -6.30 -23.67
N PHE A 278 -11.62 -6.62 -22.44
CA PHE A 278 -11.89 -8.01 -22.01
C PHE A 278 -13.33 -8.17 -21.55
N THR A 279 -14.04 -9.14 -22.12
CA THR A 279 -15.20 -9.74 -21.51
C THR A 279 -14.72 -10.75 -20.44
N VAL A 280 -15.62 -11.20 -19.55
CA VAL A 280 -15.29 -12.27 -18.60
C VAL A 280 -14.69 -13.49 -19.31
N LYS A 281 -15.32 -13.92 -20.41
CA LYS A 281 -14.85 -15.09 -21.18
C LYS A 281 -13.46 -14.90 -21.77
N SER A 282 -13.21 -13.76 -22.43
CA SER A 282 -11.90 -13.50 -23.04
C SER A 282 -10.80 -13.27 -21.99
N LEU A 283 -11.11 -12.65 -20.84
CA LEU A 283 -10.16 -12.50 -19.74
C LEU A 283 -9.78 -13.86 -19.15
N THR A 284 -10.76 -14.73 -18.90
CA THR A 284 -10.53 -16.10 -18.42
C THR A 284 -9.58 -16.86 -19.36
N SER A 285 -9.87 -16.85 -20.66
CA SER A 285 -9.02 -17.50 -21.66
C SER A 285 -7.60 -16.91 -21.68
N ALA A 286 -7.47 -15.59 -21.71
CA ALA A 286 -6.17 -14.92 -21.77
C ALA A 286 -5.31 -15.18 -20.50
N VAL A 287 -5.94 -15.25 -19.32
CA VAL A 287 -5.25 -15.61 -18.07
C VAL A 287 -4.79 -17.07 -18.11
N LEU A 288 -5.67 -18.02 -18.44
CA LEU A 288 -5.32 -19.44 -18.45
C LEU A 288 -4.25 -19.79 -19.50
N ASN A 289 -4.25 -19.11 -20.64
CA ASN A 289 -3.24 -19.28 -21.70
C ASN A 289 -1.93 -18.49 -21.44
N ASP A 290 -1.76 -17.88 -20.25
CA ASP A 290 -0.62 -17.02 -19.93
C ASP A 290 -0.39 -15.88 -20.95
N GLU A 291 -1.43 -15.39 -21.59
CA GLU A 291 -1.37 -14.20 -22.45
C GLU A 291 -1.44 -12.91 -21.64
N VAL A 292 -2.10 -12.95 -20.46
CA VAL A 292 -2.28 -11.84 -19.54
C VAL A 292 -1.91 -12.27 -18.13
N ARG A 293 -1.11 -11.45 -17.46
CA ARG A 293 -0.80 -11.53 -16.04
C ARG A 293 -1.34 -10.31 -15.32
N LEU A 294 -2.15 -10.53 -14.31
CA LEU A 294 -2.83 -9.47 -13.59
C LEU A 294 -2.00 -8.94 -12.42
N SER A 295 -2.32 -7.73 -11.98
CA SER A 295 -1.80 -7.16 -10.74
C SER A 295 -2.01 -8.12 -9.56
N PRO A 296 -1.14 -8.12 -8.53
CA PRO A 296 -1.28 -9.05 -7.41
C PRO A 296 -2.55 -8.78 -6.60
N PRO A 297 -3.15 -9.80 -5.94
CA PRO A 297 -4.38 -9.69 -5.16
C PRO A 297 -4.37 -8.65 -4.04
N VAL A 298 -3.18 -8.24 -3.60
CA VAL A 298 -3.01 -7.17 -2.58
C VAL A 298 -3.34 -5.78 -3.10
N SER A 299 -3.41 -5.57 -4.41
CA SER A 299 -3.65 -4.25 -5.01
C SER A 299 -5.15 -3.96 -5.17
N ILE A 300 -5.53 -2.70 -5.00
CA ILE A 300 -6.88 -2.23 -5.29
C ILE A 300 -7.24 -2.43 -6.78
N ALA A 301 -6.28 -2.37 -7.71
CA ALA A 301 -6.46 -2.71 -9.12
C ALA A 301 -7.07 -4.10 -9.29
N PHE A 302 -6.49 -5.10 -8.61
CA PHE A 302 -7.01 -6.46 -8.64
C PHE A 302 -8.40 -6.54 -8.01
N ARG A 303 -8.65 -5.84 -6.89
CA ARG A 303 -9.96 -5.85 -6.22
C ARG A 303 -11.06 -5.25 -7.08
N LEU A 304 -10.80 -4.15 -7.78
CA LEU A 304 -11.75 -3.57 -8.73
C LEU A 304 -12.10 -4.57 -9.84
N LEU A 305 -11.08 -5.17 -10.44
CA LEU A 305 -11.26 -6.16 -11.49
C LEU A 305 -11.98 -7.42 -10.99
N ALA A 306 -11.62 -7.95 -9.82
CA ALA A 306 -12.25 -9.14 -9.23
C ALA A 306 -13.74 -8.91 -8.89
N ASP A 307 -14.09 -7.74 -8.36
CA ASP A 307 -15.48 -7.39 -8.07
C ASP A 307 -16.30 -7.26 -9.37
N TRP A 308 -15.73 -6.67 -10.43
CA TRP A 308 -16.36 -6.62 -11.75
C TRP A 308 -16.51 -8.03 -12.37
N PHE A 309 -15.45 -8.82 -12.35
CA PHE A 309 -15.40 -10.18 -12.90
C PHE A 309 -16.49 -11.06 -12.29
N ARG A 310 -16.60 -11.06 -10.96
CA ARG A 310 -17.63 -11.82 -10.23
C ARG A 310 -19.04 -11.33 -10.54
N LYS A 311 -19.28 -10.01 -10.60
CA LYS A 311 -20.59 -9.42 -10.91
C LYS A 311 -21.08 -9.80 -12.31
N ASN A 312 -20.17 -10.05 -13.24
CA ASN A 312 -20.47 -10.43 -14.61
C ASN A 312 -20.38 -11.95 -14.86
N GLY A 313 -20.43 -12.76 -13.80
CA GLY A 313 -20.54 -14.23 -13.88
C GLY A 313 -19.21 -14.97 -14.03
N GLY A 314 -18.06 -14.31 -13.79
CA GLY A 314 -16.72 -14.90 -13.93
C GLY A 314 -16.27 -15.77 -12.74
N GLY A 315 -16.99 -15.73 -11.61
CA GLY A 315 -16.57 -16.48 -10.43
C GLY A 315 -15.44 -15.81 -9.65
N ASP A 316 -14.52 -16.62 -9.11
CA ASP A 316 -13.40 -16.17 -8.30
C ASP A 316 -12.13 -15.91 -9.14
N LEU A 317 -11.76 -14.64 -9.30
CA LEU A 317 -10.57 -14.24 -10.06
C LEU A 317 -9.26 -14.64 -9.35
N GLU A 318 -9.25 -14.73 -8.02
CA GLU A 318 -8.05 -15.17 -7.28
C GLU A 318 -7.77 -16.66 -7.56
N GLU A 319 -8.80 -17.46 -7.63
CA GLU A 319 -8.68 -18.86 -7.98
C GLU A 319 -8.17 -19.05 -9.41
N LEU A 320 -8.71 -18.28 -10.36
CA LEU A 320 -8.24 -18.30 -11.74
C LEU A 320 -6.75 -17.97 -11.86
N VAL A 321 -6.28 -16.94 -11.13
CA VAL A 321 -4.85 -16.56 -11.12
C VAL A 321 -3.99 -17.61 -10.42
N ARG A 322 -4.50 -18.30 -9.39
CA ARG A 322 -3.77 -19.42 -8.75
C ARG A 322 -3.59 -20.59 -9.72
N GLN A 323 -4.61 -20.93 -10.47
CA GLN A 323 -4.54 -21.98 -11.51
C GLN A 323 -3.51 -21.65 -12.59
N GLN A 324 -3.49 -20.41 -13.09
CA GLN A 324 -2.46 -19.95 -14.03
C GLN A 324 -1.05 -20.15 -13.47
N ARG A 325 -0.80 -19.69 -12.22
CA ARG A 325 0.53 -19.80 -11.61
C ARG A 325 0.98 -21.24 -11.41
N ALA A 326 0.06 -22.12 -11.03
CA ALA A 326 0.35 -23.55 -10.88
C ALA A 326 0.76 -24.17 -12.24
N ALA A 327 0.03 -23.85 -13.31
CA ALA A 327 0.35 -24.36 -14.65
C ALA A 327 1.72 -23.86 -15.16
N VAL A 328 2.04 -22.56 -14.97
CA VAL A 328 3.33 -21.99 -15.42
C VAL A 328 4.53 -22.53 -14.62
N ASN A 329 4.37 -22.86 -13.33
CA ASN A 329 5.45 -23.43 -12.50
C ASN A 329 5.73 -24.90 -12.79
N VAL A 330 4.81 -25.62 -13.42
CA VAL A 330 5.02 -27.01 -13.83
C VAL A 330 5.91 -27.10 -15.09
N ASP A 331 5.92 -26.04 -15.91
CA ASP A 331 6.69 -26.00 -17.17
C ASP A 331 8.15 -25.51 -17.00
N VAL A 332 8.61 -25.20 -15.79
CA VAL A 332 10.03 -24.89 -15.52
C VAL A 332 10.73 -26.17 -15.08
N PRO A 333 11.56 -26.80 -15.94
CA PRO A 333 12.39 -27.94 -15.52
C PRO A 333 13.28 -27.48 -14.36
N THR A 334 13.25 -28.21 -13.26
CA THR A 334 14.25 -28.09 -12.19
C THR A 334 15.60 -28.45 -12.78
N CYS A 335 16.42 -27.44 -13.10
CA CYS A 335 17.87 -27.58 -13.29
C CYS A 335 18.59 -27.23 -12.00
#